data_8cef341deed2b56e0ffa5e89a66ac844
#
_entry.id   8cef341deed2b56e0ffa5e89a66ac844
#
_cell.length_a   1.000
_cell.length_b   1.000
_cell.length_c   1.000
_cell.angle_alpha   90.00
_cell.angle_beta   90.00
_cell.angle_gamma   90.00
#
_symmetry.space_group_name_H-M   'P 1'
#
loop_
_entity.id
_entity.type
_entity.pdbx_description
1 polymer ?
#
loop_
_entity_poly.entity_id
_entity_poly.type
_entity_poly.pdbx_seq_one_letter_code
_entity_poly.pdbx_strand_id
1 'polypeptide(L)'
;MKKTMLIAMLLIGIALVSACKSQPKTVDEAFKAVYDRYKKGLILDGAEKYTVVSGDTLSAIARHQYDGHGFYFPIIMLASSDVVLDPDKIEPGMELTIPDLQRNLDDAKAKANIKKYLGDIAKVEDDRNRPQDAEGLRKLAESL
;
A
#
# COMPACT_ATOMS: atom_id res chain seq x y z
N MET A 1 -67.25 28.59 18.92
CA MET A 1 -66.71 27.22 19.11
C MET A 1 -65.47 27.07 18.31
N LYS A 2 -64.34 27.10 18.98
CA LYS A 2 -63.01 27.08 18.35
C LYS A 2 -62.50 25.64 18.27
N LYS A 3 -62.40 25.10 17.07
CA LYS A 3 -61.74 23.81 16.82
C LYS A 3 -60.27 24.04 16.61
N THR A 4 -59.48 23.72 17.61
CA THR A 4 -58.00 23.70 17.53
C THR A 4 -57.59 22.43 16.81
N MET A 5 -57.04 22.59 15.63
CA MET A 5 -56.46 21.52 14.81
C MET A 5 -54.99 21.33 15.23
N LEU A 6 -54.71 20.24 15.93
CA LEU A 6 -53.37 19.83 16.30
C LEU A 6 -52.69 19.23 15.05
N ILE A 7 -51.71 19.92 14.49
CA ILE A 7 -50.82 19.39 13.47
C ILE A 7 -49.70 18.66 14.16
N ALA A 8 -49.72 17.34 14.16
CA ALA A 8 -48.61 16.52 14.60
C ALA A 8 -47.51 16.55 13.56
N MET A 9 -46.47 17.31 13.82
CA MET A 9 -45.24 17.27 13.02
C MET A 9 -44.47 15.99 13.36
N LEU A 10 -44.51 15.02 12.45
CA LEU A 10 -43.71 13.81 12.51
C LEU A 10 -42.30 14.15 12.03
N LEU A 11 -41.40 14.42 12.97
CA LEU A 11 -39.96 14.58 12.67
C LEU A 11 -39.36 13.20 12.38
N ILE A 12 -39.21 12.87 11.11
CA ILE A 12 -38.43 11.74 10.66
C ILE A 12 -36.95 12.14 10.80
N GLY A 13 -36.37 11.73 11.92
CA GLY A 13 -34.91 11.83 12.11
C GLY A 13 -34.19 10.86 11.19
N ILE A 14 -33.72 11.36 10.06
CA ILE A 14 -32.76 10.60 9.24
C ILE A 14 -31.43 10.58 9.99
N ALA A 15 -31.17 9.49 10.69
CA ALA A 15 -29.85 9.20 11.24
C ALA A 15 -28.89 8.94 10.07
N LEU A 16 -28.16 9.96 9.66
CA LEU A 16 -26.99 9.81 8.80
C LEU A 16 -25.96 9.02 9.60
N VAL A 17 -25.95 7.69 9.44
CA VAL A 17 -24.83 6.86 9.87
C VAL A 17 -23.67 7.19 8.95
N SER A 18 -22.93 8.24 9.30
CA SER A 18 -21.63 8.52 8.72
C SER A 18 -20.72 7.36 9.11
N ALA A 19 -20.51 6.44 8.16
CA ALA A 19 -19.48 5.43 8.29
C ALA A 19 -18.13 6.15 8.31
N CYS A 20 -17.70 6.56 9.48
CA CYS A 20 -16.38 7.10 9.72
C CYS A 20 -15.40 5.95 9.46
N LYS A 21 -14.90 5.81 8.22
CA LYS A 21 -13.68 5.07 7.97
C LYS A 21 -12.59 5.79 8.76
N SER A 22 -12.19 5.21 9.89
CA SER A 22 -11.09 5.75 10.67
C SER A 22 -9.87 5.85 9.76
N GLN A 23 -9.39 7.06 9.58
CA GLN A 23 -8.13 7.33 8.87
C GLN A 23 -7.00 6.64 9.63
N PRO A 24 -6.02 6.02 8.94
CA PRO A 24 -4.83 5.49 9.60
C PRO A 24 -4.18 6.58 10.45
N LYS A 25 -3.83 6.25 11.69
CA LYS A 25 -3.28 7.23 12.64
C LYS A 25 -1.77 7.38 12.51
N THR A 26 -1.11 6.38 11.97
CA THR A 26 0.35 6.33 11.80
C THR A 26 0.73 5.90 10.39
N VAL A 27 1.97 6.18 10.00
CA VAL A 27 2.55 5.74 8.72
C VAL A 27 2.52 4.22 8.63
N ASP A 28 2.93 3.52 9.69
CA ASP A 28 2.94 2.06 9.77
C ASP A 28 1.54 1.46 9.56
N GLU A 29 0.51 2.06 10.18
CA GLU A 29 -0.88 1.63 10.01
C GLU A 29 -1.39 1.84 8.58
N ALA A 30 -0.99 2.93 7.93
CA ALA A 30 -1.35 3.22 6.55
C ALA A 30 -0.80 2.15 5.59
N PHE A 31 0.49 1.85 5.69
CA PHE A 31 1.12 0.79 4.89
C PHE A 31 0.54 -0.58 5.21
N LYS A 32 0.40 -0.92 6.50
CA LYS A 32 -0.18 -2.20 6.92
C LYS A 32 -1.57 -2.43 6.33
N ALA A 33 -2.42 -1.42 6.32
CA ALA A 33 -3.76 -1.51 5.75
C ALA A 33 -3.74 -1.82 4.24
N VAL A 34 -2.70 -1.37 3.52
CA VAL A 34 -2.49 -1.72 2.11
C VAL A 34 -1.95 -3.14 1.98
N TYR A 35 -0.93 -3.53 2.76
CA TYR A 35 -0.35 -4.88 2.70
C TYR A 35 -1.39 -5.98 2.95
N ASP A 36 -2.25 -5.82 3.93
CA ASP A 36 -3.28 -6.80 4.29
C ASP A 36 -4.23 -7.10 3.12
N ARG A 37 -4.41 -6.14 2.19
CA ARG A 37 -5.24 -6.32 0.98
C ARG A 37 -4.54 -7.08 -0.14
N TYR A 38 -3.23 -6.89 -0.28
CA TYR A 38 -2.50 -7.34 -1.49
C TYR A 38 -1.53 -8.50 -1.26
N LYS A 39 -1.12 -8.76 0.00
CA LYS A 39 -0.12 -9.77 0.36
C LYS A 39 -0.39 -11.15 -0.23
N LYS A 40 -1.66 -11.59 -0.23
CA LYS A 40 -2.06 -12.91 -0.73
C LYS A 40 -1.96 -13.05 -2.26
N GLY A 41 -1.85 -11.96 -2.98
CA GLY A 41 -1.76 -11.95 -4.44
C GLY A 41 -0.33 -11.90 -4.96
N LEU A 42 0.67 -11.94 -4.09
CA LEU A 42 2.09 -11.97 -4.45
C LEU A 42 2.61 -13.41 -4.48
N ILE A 43 3.34 -13.76 -5.54
CA ILE A 43 4.00 -15.06 -5.70
C ILE A 43 5.37 -14.96 -5.03
N LEU A 44 5.59 -15.80 -4.00
CA LEU A 44 6.85 -15.89 -3.27
C LEU A 44 7.71 -17.11 -3.65
N ASP A 45 7.20 -17.96 -4.53
CA ASP A 45 7.98 -19.06 -5.07
C ASP A 45 9.15 -18.53 -5.90
N GLY A 46 10.37 -18.94 -5.58
CA GLY A 46 11.61 -18.41 -6.17
C GLY A 46 12.08 -17.09 -5.55
N ALA A 47 11.47 -16.63 -4.45
CA ALA A 47 11.97 -15.45 -3.75
C ALA A 47 13.32 -15.72 -3.05
N GLU A 48 14.17 -14.70 -3.04
CA GLU A 48 15.48 -14.73 -2.38
C GLU A 48 15.44 -13.96 -1.05
N LYS A 49 16.49 -14.16 -0.22
CA LYS A 49 16.69 -13.43 1.03
C LYS A 49 17.81 -12.40 0.83
N TYR A 50 17.60 -11.21 1.37
CA TYR A 50 18.59 -10.13 1.37
C TYR A 50 18.74 -9.58 2.78
N THR A 51 19.97 -9.53 3.29
CA THR A 51 20.26 -8.89 4.56
C THR A 51 20.66 -7.43 4.34
N VAL A 52 19.92 -6.51 4.93
CA VAL A 52 20.17 -5.07 4.83
C VAL A 52 21.54 -4.74 5.41
N VAL A 53 22.31 -3.95 4.69
CA VAL A 53 23.62 -3.43 5.14
C VAL A 53 23.57 -1.92 5.36
N SER A 54 24.58 -1.39 6.04
CA SER A 54 24.65 0.06 6.33
C SER A 54 24.68 0.87 5.03
N GLY A 55 23.81 1.87 4.94
CA GLY A 55 23.68 2.75 3.77
C GLY A 55 22.64 2.29 2.74
N ASP A 56 22.01 1.13 2.93
CA ASP A 56 20.93 0.68 2.06
C ASP A 56 19.67 1.56 2.18
N THR A 57 18.97 1.67 1.05
CA THR A 57 17.59 2.11 0.97
C THR A 57 16.80 1.09 0.17
N LEU A 58 15.50 0.97 0.41
CA LEU A 58 14.67 0.02 -0.34
C LEU A 58 14.69 0.26 -1.84
N SER A 59 14.72 1.53 -2.28
CA SER A 59 14.81 1.86 -3.69
C SER A 59 16.18 1.50 -4.30
N ALA A 60 17.28 1.60 -3.53
CA ALA A 60 18.60 1.15 -3.97
C ALA A 60 18.67 -0.38 -4.07
N ILE A 61 18.14 -1.08 -3.07
CA ILE A 61 18.01 -2.55 -3.10
C ILE A 61 17.18 -2.99 -4.31
N ALA A 62 15.99 -2.39 -4.51
CA ALA A 62 15.14 -2.70 -5.66
C ALA A 62 15.86 -2.43 -6.99
N ARG A 63 16.60 -1.32 -7.10
CA ARG A 63 17.36 -1.00 -8.31
C ARG A 63 18.42 -2.04 -8.61
N HIS A 64 19.07 -2.59 -7.59
CA HIS A 64 20.07 -3.64 -7.74
C HIS A 64 19.43 -4.99 -8.10
N GLN A 65 18.31 -5.33 -7.46
CA GLN A 65 17.64 -6.62 -7.64
C GLN A 65 16.77 -6.72 -8.89
N TYR A 66 16.31 -5.58 -9.43
CA TYR A 66 15.34 -5.50 -10.51
C TYR A 66 15.86 -4.66 -11.69
N ASP A 67 17.08 -4.92 -12.14
CA ASP A 67 17.68 -4.38 -13.37
C ASP A 67 17.55 -2.84 -13.52
N GLY A 68 17.79 -2.10 -12.44
CA GLY A 68 17.74 -0.64 -12.43
C GLY A 68 16.38 -0.03 -12.03
N HIS A 69 15.37 -0.85 -11.81
CA HIS A 69 13.99 -0.41 -11.54
C HIS A 69 13.71 -0.18 -10.05
N GLY A 70 14.19 0.93 -9.49
CA GLY A 70 14.05 1.26 -8.07
C GLY A 70 12.60 1.41 -7.58
N PHE A 71 11.64 1.81 -8.44
CA PHE A 71 10.23 1.97 -8.06
C PHE A 71 9.49 0.65 -7.81
N TYR A 72 10.12 -0.51 -8.00
CA TYR A 72 9.59 -1.78 -7.51
C TYR A 72 9.87 -2.04 -6.02
N PHE A 73 10.49 -1.11 -5.29
CA PHE A 73 10.72 -1.26 -3.85
C PHE A 73 9.46 -1.66 -3.04
N PRO A 74 8.22 -1.24 -3.38
CA PRO A 74 7.06 -1.66 -2.64
C PRO A 74 6.80 -3.16 -2.71
N ILE A 75 7.24 -3.86 -3.76
CA ILE A 75 7.10 -5.30 -3.87
C ILE A 75 7.95 -6.01 -2.80
N ILE A 76 9.16 -5.50 -2.54
CA ILE A 76 10.01 -5.97 -1.45
C ILE A 76 9.33 -5.71 -0.09
N MET A 77 8.72 -4.53 0.09
CA MET A 77 7.97 -4.21 1.31
C MET A 77 6.79 -5.16 1.52
N LEU A 78 6.01 -5.43 0.46
CA LEU A 78 4.86 -6.34 0.54
C LEU A 78 5.28 -7.76 0.94
N ALA A 79 6.38 -8.24 0.35
CA ALA A 79 6.94 -9.55 0.64
C ALA A 79 7.56 -9.64 2.05
N SER A 80 8.05 -8.51 2.56
CA SER A 80 8.70 -8.37 3.86
C SER A 80 7.82 -7.65 4.90
N SER A 81 6.50 -7.66 4.72
CA SER A 81 5.56 -6.87 5.53
C SER A 81 5.44 -7.31 6.99
N ASP A 82 6.10 -8.37 7.39
CA ASP A 82 6.29 -8.83 8.76
C ASP A 82 7.46 -8.12 9.47
N VAL A 83 8.41 -7.56 8.71
CA VAL A 83 9.59 -6.86 9.25
C VAL A 83 9.69 -5.41 8.80
N VAL A 84 9.11 -5.04 7.64
CA VAL A 84 9.13 -3.66 7.09
C VAL A 84 7.72 -3.12 6.97
N LEU A 85 7.35 -2.18 7.84
CA LEU A 85 6.07 -1.46 7.77
C LEU A 85 6.23 -0.08 7.10
N ASP A 86 7.36 0.58 7.31
CA ASP A 86 7.67 1.90 6.77
C ASP A 86 8.97 1.82 5.94
N PRO A 87 8.98 2.29 4.67
CA PRO A 87 10.16 2.22 3.81
C PRO A 87 11.37 2.98 4.36
N ASP A 88 11.16 3.94 5.24
CA ASP A 88 12.23 4.75 5.84
C ASP A 88 12.83 4.12 7.11
N LYS A 89 12.28 2.98 7.55
CA LYS A 89 12.68 2.33 8.80
C LYS A 89 13.37 0.98 8.58
N ILE A 90 14.11 0.83 7.46
CA ILE A 90 14.98 -0.34 7.32
C ILE A 90 16.29 -0.11 8.07
N GLU A 91 16.78 -1.17 8.72
CA GLU A 91 17.98 -1.13 9.54
C GLU A 91 18.93 -2.26 9.13
N PRO A 92 20.27 -2.04 9.26
CA PRO A 92 21.25 -3.10 9.02
C PRO A 92 20.95 -4.35 9.84
N GLY A 93 21.02 -5.52 9.20
CA GLY A 93 20.69 -6.81 9.79
C GLY A 93 19.26 -7.28 9.58
N MET A 94 18.34 -6.43 9.11
CA MET A 94 17.00 -6.88 8.71
C MET A 94 17.09 -7.85 7.52
N GLU A 95 16.35 -8.96 7.57
CA GLU A 95 16.24 -9.91 6.47
C GLU A 95 15.00 -9.62 5.64
N LEU A 96 15.20 -9.19 4.40
CA LEU A 96 14.16 -8.90 3.44
C LEU A 96 13.90 -10.11 2.54
N THR A 97 12.65 -10.26 2.12
CA THR A 97 12.27 -11.20 1.07
C THR A 97 12.20 -10.46 -0.27
N ILE A 98 12.97 -10.91 -1.25
CA ILE A 98 13.03 -10.35 -2.60
C ILE A 98 12.26 -11.29 -3.54
N PRO A 99 11.03 -10.96 -3.94
CA PRO A 99 10.28 -11.79 -4.89
C PRO A 99 10.93 -11.85 -6.26
N ASP A 100 10.77 -12.97 -6.97
CA ASP A 100 11.06 -13.03 -8.39
C ASP A 100 10.05 -12.13 -9.14
N LEU A 101 10.54 -10.96 -9.56
CA LEU A 101 9.72 -9.95 -10.24
C LEU A 101 9.14 -10.47 -11.55
N GLN A 102 9.97 -11.13 -12.38
CA GLN A 102 9.53 -11.60 -13.68
C GLN A 102 8.41 -12.62 -13.55
N ARG A 103 8.54 -13.58 -12.64
CA ARG A 103 7.49 -14.56 -12.34
C ARG A 103 6.17 -13.91 -11.95
N ASN A 104 6.23 -12.87 -11.12
CA ASN A 104 5.05 -12.13 -10.70
C ASN A 104 4.42 -11.32 -11.85
N LEU A 105 5.23 -10.79 -12.78
CA LEU A 105 4.75 -10.02 -13.92
C LEU A 105 4.24 -10.91 -15.06
N ASP A 106 4.71 -12.14 -15.16
CA ASP A 106 4.24 -13.13 -16.16
C ASP A 106 2.90 -13.76 -15.75
N ASP A 107 2.58 -13.79 -14.44
CA ASP A 107 1.27 -14.24 -13.97
C ASP A 107 0.25 -13.10 -14.03
N ALA A 108 -0.80 -13.27 -14.83
CA ALA A 108 -1.79 -12.21 -15.06
C ALA A 108 -2.51 -11.74 -13.76
N LYS A 109 -2.71 -12.64 -12.79
CA LYS A 109 -3.37 -12.31 -11.51
C LYS A 109 -2.42 -11.56 -10.58
N ALA A 110 -1.17 -12.04 -10.45
CA ALA A 110 -0.14 -11.37 -9.66
C ALA A 110 0.18 -10.00 -10.24
N LYS A 111 0.34 -9.87 -11.55
CA LYS A 111 0.55 -8.59 -12.24
C LYS A 111 -0.59 -7.59 -11.97
N ALA A 112 -1.85 -8.02 -12.12
CA ALA A 112 -3.01 -7.18 -11.83
C ALA A 112 -3.09 -6.77 -10.33
N ASN A 113 -2.67 -7.66 -9.43
CA ASN A 113 -2.56 -7.39 -8.00
C ASN A 113 -1.48 -6.33 -7.72
N ILE A 114 -0.30 -6.49 -8.31
CA ILE A 114 0.82 -5.54 -8.20
C ILE A 114 0.42 -4.16 -8.72
N LYS A 115 -0.21 -4.09 -9.89
CA LYS A 115 -0.69 -2.83 -10.46
C LYS A 115 -1.57 -2.04 -9.49
N LYS A 116 -2.56 -2.69 -8.89
CA LYS A 116 -3.46 -2.08 -7.90
C LYS A 116 -2.71 -1.70 -6.63
N TYR A 117 -1.82 -2.57 -6.15
CA TYR A 117 -1.00 -2.35 -4.99
C TYR A 117 -0.13 -1.09 -5.13
N LEU A 118 0.60 -0.94 -6.23
CA LEU A 118 1.42 0.23 -6.52
C LEU A 118 0.58 1.52 -6.53
N GLY A 119 -0.62 1.49 -7.11
CA GLY A 119 -1.54 2.63 -7.08
C GLY A 119 -2.02 3.01 -5.68
N ASP A 120 -2.22 2.03 -4.80
CA ASP A 120 -2.61 2.31 -3.41
C ASP A 120 -1.42 2.76 -2.55
N ILE A 121 -0.21 2.25 -2.79
CA ILE A 121 1.01 2.78 -2.14
C ILE A 121 1.27 4.22 -2.60
N ALA A 122 1.06 4.55 -3.87
CA ALA A 122 1.20 5.93 -4.34
C ALA A 122 0.31 6.91 -3.56
N LYS A 123 -0.89 6.50 -3.18
CA LYS A 123 -1.77 7.34 -2.32
C LYS A 123 -1.19 7.52 -0.92
N VAL A 124 -0.60 6.47 -0.34
CA VAL A 124 0.08 6.57 0.96
C VAL A 124 1.26 7.53 0.87
N GLU A 125 2.02 7.51 -0.22
CA GLU A 125 3.15 8.44 -0.42
C GLU A 125 2.68 9.89 -0.63
N ASP A 126 1.54 10.11 -1.31
CA ASP A 126 0.93 11.44 -1.38
C ASP A 126 0.55 11.97 0.01
N ASP A 127 -0.10 11.15 0.83
CA ASP A 127 -0.50 11.49 2.21
C ASP A 127 0.72 11.79 3.10
N ARG A 128 1.89 11.21 2.78
CA ARG A 128 3.18 11.47 3.42
C ARG A 128 3.90 12.70 2.86
N ASN A 129 3.28 13.43 1.94
CA ASN A 129 3.87 14.56 1.23
C ASN A 129 5.13 14.19 0.42
N ARG A 130 5.08 13.03 -0.26
CA ARG A 130 6.13 12.52 -1.16
C ARG A 130 5.62 12.40 -2.60
N PRO A 131 5.30 13.52 -3.26
CA PRO A 131 4.65 13.51 -4.57
C PRO A 131 5.52 12.89 -5.67
N GLN A 132 6.85 12.94 -5.54
CA GLN A 132 7.76 12.36 -6.54
C GLN A 132 7.70 10.82 -6.50
N ASP A 133 7.68 10.23 -5.32
CA ASP A 133 7.55 8.79 -5.15
C ASP A 133 6.16 8.33 -5.61
N ALA A 134 5.12 9.05 -5.22
CA ALA A 134 3.75 8.78 -5.63
C ALA A 134 3.58 8.84 -7.16
N GLU A 135 4.15 9.82 -7.84
CA GLU A 135 4.10 9.93 -9.29
C GLU A 135 4.86 8.79 -9.99
N GLY A 136 6.07 8.47 -9.50
CA GLY A 136 6.85 7.34 -10.02
C GLY A 136 6.12 6.02 -9.92
N LEU A 137 5.48 5.76 -8.78
CA LEU A 137 4.68 4.55 -8.56
C LEU A 137 3.43 4.49 -9.45
N ARG A 138 2.75 5.61 -9.68
CA ARG A 138 1.62 5.67 -10.61
C ARG A 138 2.04 5.36 -12.04
N LYS A 139 3.12 5.99 -12.53
CA LYS A 139 3.67 5.73 -13.86
C LYS A 139 4.05 4.26 -14.04
N LEU A 140 4.69 3.67 -13.02
CA LEU A 140 5.01 2.24 -13.03
C LEU A 140 3.74 1.39 -13.10
N ALA A 141 2.75 1.67 -12.27
CA ALA A 141 1.47 0.95 -12.29
C ALA A 141 0.76 1.06 -13.65
N GLU A 142 0.79 2.21 -14.29
CA GLU A 142 0.19 2.42 -15.63
C GLU A 142 0.91 1.63 -16.72
N SER A 143 2.23 1.42 -16.58
CA SER A 143 3.04 0.67 -17.55
C SER A 143 2.84 -0.84 -17.50
N LEU A 144 2.21 -1.37 -16.43
CA LEU A 144 1.87 -2.78 -16.24
C LEU A 144 0.49 -3.10 -16.84
#